data_bd8195b7e673a3ba6ff8676f96ed2019
#
_entry.id   bd8195b7e673a3ba6ff8676f96ed2019
#
_cell.length_a   1.000
_cell.length_b   1.000
_cell.length_c   1.000
_cell.angle_alpha   90.00
_cell.angle_beta   90.00
_cell.angle_gamma   90.00
#
_symmetry.space_group_name_H-M   'P 1'
#
loop_
_entity.id
_entity.type
_entity.pdbx_description
1 polymer ?
#
loop_
_entity_poly.entity_id
_entity_poly.type
_entity_poly.pdbx_seq_one_letter_code
_entity_poly.pdbx_strand_id
1 'polypeptide(L)'
;YQFPEGTIINPNNYLIIARDLNTFSEFFPNLDNIIGPFDFGLGGGGDQVRVFDDQGFLIDSIEYDDSDPWPLEPDGLGPTLELINPLIDNSLAESWTSSIDNGSPGYENTGFLDIIQISSIIPEKSLLYPAYPNPFNGKVTIPLYLSDRKESSLTIYNVLGQIIFSFSTEHLNPGEH
;
A
#
# COMPACT_ATOMS: atom_id res chain seq x y z
N TYR A 1 -1.76 6.12 -18.15
CA TYR A 1 -0.30 6.04 -18.35
C TYR A 1 0.12 4.60 -18.58
N GLN A 2 0.93 4.36 -19.61
CA GLN A 2 1.49 3.03 -19.87
C GLN A 2 2.93 2.99 -19.40
N PHE A 3 3.26 1.99 -18.59
CA PHE A 3 4.63 1.75 -18.15
C PHE A 3 5.53 1.44 -19.36
N PRO A 4 6.75 2.02 -19.45
CA PRO A 4 7.71 1.64 -20.45
C PRO A 4 8.02 0.14 -20.42
N GLU A 5 8.28 -0.46 -21.60
CA GLU A 5 8.68 -1.86 -21.69
C GLU A 5 9.94 -2.12 -20.88
N GLY A 6 9.92 -3.20 -20.10
CA GLY A 6 11.02 -3.55 -19.20
C GLY A 6 11.05 -2.80 -17.87
N THR A 7 10.01 -2.03 -17.54
CA THR A 7 9.88 -1.44 -16.20
C THR A 7 9.86 -2.52 -15.12
N ILE A 8 10.75 -2.44 -14.16
CA ILE A 8 10.89 -3.39 -13.06
C ILE A 8 10.92 -2.63 -11.72
N ILE A 9 10.13 -3.08 -10.76
CA ILE A 9 10.25 -2.69 -9.36
C ILE A 9 10.87 -3.86 -8.61
N ASN A 10 12.07 -3.67 -8.06
CA ASN A 10 12.71 -4.69 -7.23
C ASN A 10 11.98 -4.82 -5.87
N PRO A 11 12.06 -5.99 -5.21
CA PRO A 11 11.51 -6.13 -3.86
C PRO A 11 12.00 -5.05 -2.90
N ASN A 12 11.09 -4.51 -2.09
CA ASN A 12 11.34 -3.42 -1.13
C ASN A 12 11.86 -2.12 -1.77
N ASN A 13 11.54 -1.89 -3.03
CA ASN A 13 11.87 -0.66 -3.74
C ASN A 13 10.61 0.08 -4.20
N TYR A 14 10.81 1.34 -4.58
CA TYR A 14 9.77 2.24 -5.02
C TYR A 14 9.99 2.62 -6.48
N LEU A 15 8.91 2.87 -7.21
CA LEU A 15 8.92 3.48 -8.54
C LEU A 15 8.04 4.72 -8.50
N ILE A 16 8.60 5.84 -8.88
CA ILE A 16 7.90 7.11 -8.89
C ILE A 16 7.41 7.38 -10.30
N ILE A 17 6.13 7.75 -10.43
CA ILE A 17 5.56 8.21 -11.68
C ILE A 17 5.27 9.70 -11.53
N ALA A 18 6.05 10.53 -12.22
CA ALA A 18 5.92 11.98 -12.12
C ALA A 18 5.20 12.57 -13.32
N ARG A 19 4.28 13.52 -13.06
CA ARG A 19 3.60 14.29 -14.13
C ARG A 19 4.56 15.17 -14.91
N ASP A 20 5.47 15.84 -14.22
CA ASP A 20 6.52 16.68 -14.79
C ASP A 20 7.87 16.29 -14.19
N LEU A 21 8.71 15.67 -15.02
CA LEU A 21 10.02 15.17 -14.60
C LEU A 21 10.98 16.29 -14.20
N ASN A 22 10.92 17.45 -14.88
CA ASN A 22 11.83 18.56 -14.61
C ASN A 22 11.49 19.19 -13.26
N THR A 23 10.24 19.58 -13.08
CA THR A 23 9.76 20.15 -11.80
C THR A 23 9.99 19.19 -10.65
N PHE A 24 9.67 17.89 -10.85
CA PHE A 24 9.88 16.88 -9.82
C PHE A 24 11.37 16.76 -9.42
N SER A 25 12.28 16.73 -10.40
CA SER A 25 13.73 16.61 -10.14
C SER A 25 14.34 17.88 -9.51
N GLU A 26 13.73 19.05 -9.70
CA GLU A 26 14.14 20.28 -9.00
C GLU A 26 13.84 20.18 -7.50
N PHE A 27 12.70 19.60 -7.12
CA PHE A 27 12.33 19.39 -5.71
C PHE A 27 13.07 18.19 -5.08
N PHE A 28 13.30 17.12 -5.84
CA PHE A 28 13.89 15.87 -5.37
C PHE A 28 15.10 15.45 -6.24
N PRO A 29 16.22 16.17 -6.18
CA PRO A 29 17.34 15.99 -7.15
C PRO A 29 18.13 14.69 -7.02
N ASN A 30 17.93 13.93 -5.94
CA ASN A 30 18.72 12.73 -5.64
C ASN A 30 17.93 11.42 -5.81
N LEU A 31 16.82 11.44 -6.55
CA LEU A 31 16.01 10.26 -6.78
C LEU A 31 16.23 9.71 -8.19
N ASP A 32 16.48 8.40 -8.30
CA ASP A 32 16.85 7.74 -9.54
C ASP A 32 15.70 6.95 -10.19
N ASN A 33 14.75 6.45 -9.41
CA ASN A 33 13.73 5.54 -9.91
C ASN A 33 12.43 6.26 -10.27
N ILE A 34 12.53 7.16 -11.25
CA ILE A 34 11.46 8.04 -11.69
C ILE A 34 11.13 7.78 -13.14
N ILE A 35 9.84 7.61 -13.45
CA ILE A 35 9.31 7.54 -14.81
C ILE A 35 8.23 8.59 -15.04
N GLY A 36 7.91 8.84 -16.30
CA GLY A 36 6.96 9.85 -16.73
C GLY A 36 7.37 10.41 -18.11
N PRO A 37 6.85 11.57 -18.52
CA PRO A 37 5.75 12.29 -17.87
C PRO A 37 4.39 11.65 -18.16
N PHE A 38 3.36 12.02 -17.40
CA PHE A 38 1.97 11.76 -17.76
C PHE A 38 1.21 13.09 -17.94
N ASP A 39 0.14 13.09 -18.74
CA ASP A 39 -0.52 14.31 -19.23
C ASP A 39 -1.92 14.55 -18.64
N PHE A 40 -2.32 13.76 -17.66
CA PHE A 40 -3.57 13.97 -16.93
C PHE A 40 -3.31 14.56 -15.53
N GLY A 41 -4.37 14.97 -14.85
CA GLY A 41 -4.33 15.38 -13.44
C GLY A 41 -5.04 14.38 -12.56
N LEU A 42 -4.64 14.30 -11.30
CA LEU A 42 -5.43 13.69 -10.26
C LEU A 42 -6.39 14.74 -9.70
N GLY A 43 -7.65 14.35 -9.44
CA GLY A 43 -8.67 15.26 -8.95
C GLY A 43 -8.39 15.73 -7.52
N GLY A 44 -8.45 17.06 -7.26
CA GLY A 44 -8.28 17.62 -5.92
C GLY A 44 -9.45 17.30 -4.98
N GLY A 45 -10.67 17.14 -5.51
CA GLY A 45 -11.86 16.77 -4.74
C GLY A 45 -12.16 15.27 -4.72
N GLY A 46 -11.15 14.44 -4.92
CA GLY A 46 -11.26 12.99 -5.01
C GLY A 46 -11.06 12.45 -6.42
N ASP A 47 -10.50 11.25 -6.52
CA ASP A 47 -10.24 10.53 -7.77
C ASP A 47 -10.00 9.04 -7.52
N GLN A 48 -9.81 8.30 -8.60
CA GLN A 48 -9.50 6.88 -8.54
C GLN A 48 -8.17 6.58 -9.26
N VAL A 49 -7.21 6.03 -8.53
CA VAL A 49 -5.96 5.52 -9.11
C VAL A 49 -6.06 4.01 -9.25
N ARG A 50 -5.76 3.49 -10.44
CA ARG A 50 -5.88 2.08 -10.78
C ARG A 50 -4.63 1.58 -11.50
N VAL A 51 -4.17 0.40 -11.13
CA VAL A 51 -3.07 -0.29 -11.79
C VAL A 51 -3.59 -1.56 -12.45
N PHE A 52 -3.27 -1.72 -13.72
CA PHE A 52 -3.64 -2.89 -14.53
C PHE A 52 -2.41 -3.62 -15.02
N ASP A 53 -2.53 -4.94 -15.21
CA ASP A 53 -1.50 -5.71 -15.91
C ASP A 53 -1.55 -5.51 -17.43
N ASP A 54 -0.66 -6.19 -18.15
CA ASP A 54 -0.55 -6.14 -19.61
C ASP A 54 -1.74 -6.81 -20.35
N GLN A 55 -2.58 -7.56 -19.64
CA GLN A 55 -3.80 -8.19 -20.14
C GLN A 55 -5.05 -7.36 -19.83
N GLY A 56 -4.91 -6.26 -19.09
CA GLY A 56 -5.99 -5.37 -18.68
C GLY A 56 -6.74 -5.83 -17.41
N PHE A 57 -6.16 -6.74 -16.64
CA PHE A 57 -6.71 -7.10 -15.33
C PHE A 57 -6.31 -6.07 -14.28
N LEU A 58 -7.28 -5.69 -13.46
CA LEU A 58 -7.04 -4.79 -12.33
C LEU A 58 -6.14 -5.49 -11.29
N ILE A 59 -5.01 -4.88 -10.98
CA ILE A 59 -4.05 -5.36 -9.99
C ILE A 59 -4.26 -4.67 -8.64
N ASP A 60 -4.46 -3.35 -8.67
CA ASP A 60 -4.67 -2.56 -7.46
C ASP A 60 -5.48 -1.30 -7.76
N SER A 61 -6.19 -0.77 -6.77
CA SER A 61 -6.95 0.47 -6.91
C SER A 61 -7.16 1.15 -5.56
N ILE A 62 -7.13 2.47 -5.61
CA ILE A 62 -7.56 3.33 -4.52
C ILE A 62 -8.56 4.34 -5.06
N GLU A 63 -9.61 4.63 -4.30
CA GLU A 63 -10.50 5.76 -4.50
C GLU A 63 -10.38 6.66 -3.28
N TYR A 64 -9.85 7.86 -3.46
CA TYR A 64 -9.61 8.82 -2.40
C TYR A 64 -10.53 10.04 -2.52
N ASP A 65 -10.71 10.77 -1.42
CA ASP A 65 -11.57 11.95 -1.32
C ASP A 65 -10.82 13.04 -0.53
N ASP A 66 -11.30 14.29 -0.60
CA ASP A 66 -10.80 15.45 0.14
C ASP A 66 -11.60 15.73 1.43
N SER A 67 -12.49 14.81 1.82
CA SER A 67 -13.39 14.94 2.96
C SER A 67 -13.25 13.78 3.96
N ASP A 68 -13.67 14.03 5.23
CA ASP A 68 -13.68 12.99 6.27
C ASP A 68 -14.37 11.69 5.78
N PRO A 69 -13.77 10.50 5.97
CA PRO A 69 -12.66 10.16 6.87
C PRO A 69 -11.23 10.27 6.30
N TRP A 70 -11.04 10.83 5.10
CA TRP A 70 -9.71 11.04 4.51
C TRP A 70 -8.96 12.19 5.20
N PRO A 71 -7.61 12.14 5.28
CA PRO A 71 -6.80 13.27 5.74
C PRO A 71 -7.04 14.52 4.91
N LEU A 72 -7.25 15.68 5.55
CA LEU A 72 -7.60 16.93 4.87
C LEU A 72 -6.38 17.76 4.44
N GLU A 73 -5.22 17.57 5.09
CA GLU A 73 -4.02 18.34 4.83
C GLU A 73 -3.43 18.17 3.41
N PRO A 74 -3.54 16.98 2.77
CA PRO A 74 -3.10 16.78 1.40
C PRO A 74 -3.84 17.64 0.36
N ASP A 75 -5.02 18.16 0.71
CA ASP A 75 -5.77 19.07 -0.17
C ASP A 75 -5.19 20.49 -0.13
N GLY A 76 -4.04 20.68 -0.83
CA GLY A 76 -3.44 21.98 -1.10
C GLY A 76 -2.72 22.63 0.07
N LEU A 77 -2.56 22.00 1.24
CA LEU A 77 -1.85 22.57 2.39
C LEU A 77 -0.36 22.19 2.42
N GLY A 78 0.12 21.43 1.45
CA GLY A 78 1.54 21.06 1.30
C GLY A 78 1.84 19.59 1.51
N PRO A 79 1.36 18.92 2.57
CA PRO A 79 1.50 17.48 2.75
C PRO A 79 0.98 16.66 1.57
N THR A 80 1.47 15.43 1.45
CA THR A 80 0.97 14.43 0.52
C THR A 80 0.16 13.36 1.25
N LEU A 81 -0.72 12.67 0.55
CA LEU A 81 -1.43 11.52 1.07
C LEU A 81 -0.50 10.31 1.06
N GLU A 82 -0.23 9.72 2.22
CA GLU A 82 0.69 8.59 2.37
C GLU A 82 -0.01 7.37 2.99
N LEU A 83 0.21 6.19 2.40
CA LEU A 83 -0.23 4.93 2.99
C LEU A 83 0.59 4.64 4.25
N ILE A 84 -0.08 4.40 5.37
CA ILE A 84 0.54 4.20 6.68
C ILE A 84 1.41 2.94 6.70
N ASN A 85 0.94 1.87 6.07
CA ASN A 85 1.66 0.60 6.02
C ASN A 85 1.31 -0.15 4.72
N PRO A 86 2.28 -0.62 3.92
CA PRO A 86 2.02 -1.31 2.66
C PRO A 86 1.32 -2.68 2.83
N LEU A 87 1.20 -3.20 4.05
CA LEU A 87 0.58 -4.49 4.35
C LEU A 87 -0.92 -4.39 4.72
N ILE A 88 -1.46 -3.18 4.86
CA ILE A 88 -2.89 -2.97 5.19
C ILE A 88 -3.71 -2.71 3.94
N ASP A 89 -5.03 -2.77 4.07
CA ASP A 89 -5.97 -2.50 2.99
C ASP A 89 -5.91 -1.02 2.57
N ASN A 90 -5.38 -0.74 1.40
CA ASN A 90 -5.24 0.62 0.86
C ASN A 90 -6.56 1.22 0.35
N SER A 91 -7.63 0.46 0.31
CA SER A 91 -8.96 0.97 -0.06
C SER A 91 -9.67 1.72 1.09
N LEU A 92 -9.14 1.62 2.30
CA LEU A 92 -9.72 2.21 3.49
C LEU A 92 -9.06 3.56 3.81
N ALA A 93 -9.84 4.59 4.08
CA ALA A 93 -9.34 5.92 4.41
C ALA A 93 -8.44 5.94 5.66
N GLU A 94 -8.78 5.12 6.67
CA GLU A 94 -7.98 4.95 7.90
C GLU A 94 -6.59 4.33 7.67
N SER A 95 -6.34 3.79 6.49
CA SER A 95 -5.03 3.29 6.08
C SER A 95 -4.09 4.39 5.58
N TRP A 96 -4.59 5.62 5.46
CA TRP A 96 -3.86 6.75 4.91
C TRP A 96 -3.67 7.86 5.94
N THR A 97 -2.61 8.63 5.76
CA THR A 97 -2.27 9.77 6.60
C THR A 97 -1.68 10.89 5.77
N SER A 98 -1.58 12.07 6.38
CA SER A 98 -0.81 13.19 5.81
C SER A 98 0.67 12.98 6.05
N SER A 99 1.50 13.25 5.04
CA SER A 99 2.95 13.21 5.18
C SER A 99 3.48 14.31 6.09
N ILE A 100 4.74 14.17 6.49
CA ILE A 100 5.56 15.27 6.98
C ILE A 100 6.08 16.03 5.77
N ASP A 101 5.98 17.37 5.79
CA ASP A 101 6.39 18.25 4.69
C ASP A 101 5.80 17.85 3.32
N ASN A 102 6.65 17.75 2.31
CA ASN A 102 6.24 17.46 0.92
C ASN A 102 6.26 15.96 0.58
N GLY A 103 6.18 15.08 1.58
CA GLY A 103 6.18 13.63 1.40
C GLY A 103 7.56 12.99 1.33
N SER A 104 7.56 11.68 1.12
CA SER A 104 8.75 10.83 1.12
C SER A 104 8.91 10.02 -0.18
N PRO A 105 8.89 10.66 -1.39
CA PRO A 105 8.95 9.93 -2.64
C PRO A 105 10.24 9.10 -2.73
N GLY A 106 10.12 7.82 -3.10
CA GLY A 106 11.23 6.90 -3.22
C GLY A 106 11.74 6.31 -1.91
N TYR A 107 11.14 6.66 -0.80
CA TYR A 107 11.46 6.15 0.53
C TYR A 107 10.19 5.61 1.22
N GLU A 108 10.41 4.98 2.36
CA GLU A 108 9.32 4.58 3.24
C GLU A 108 8.53 5.81 3.72
N ASN A 109 7.22 5.71 3.74
CA ASN A 109 6.34 6.81 4.09
C ASN A 109 6.57 7.30 5.52
N THR A 110 6.49 8.62 5.73
CA THR A 110 6.79 9.25 7.04
C THR A 110 5.80 8.84 8.13
N GLY A 111 4.54 8.61 7.76
CA GLY A 111 3.53 8.09 8.67
C GLY A 111 3.80 6.68 9.19
N PHE A 112 4.55 5.87 8.43
CA PHE A 112 4.98 4.54 8.86
C PHE A 112 5.98 4.60 10.03
N LEU A 113 6.91 5.55 10.01
CA LEU A 113 7.89 5.73 11.09
C LEU A 113 7.24 6.13 12.42
N ASP A 114 6.20 6.95 12.38
CA ASP A 114 5.45 7.34 13.58
C ASP A 114 4.67 6.15 14.18
N ILE A 115 4.13 5.28 13.34
CA ILE A 115 3.43 4.07 13.79
C ILE A 115 4.39 3.03 14.35
N ILE A 116 5.58 2.87 13.77
CA ILE A 116 6.62 2.00 14.35
C ILE A 116 7.05 2.48 15.73
N GLN A 117 7.12 3.78 15.97
CA GLN A 117 7.43 4.31 17.30
C GLN A 117 6.27 4.05 18.31
N ILE A 118 5.04 3.99 17.85
CA ILE A 118 3.87 3.62 18.67
C ILE A 118 3.71 2.10 18.75
N SER A 119 4.06 1.36 17.69
CA SER A 119 3.94 -0.11 17.61
C SER A 119 5.13 -0.89 18.17
N SER A 120 5.98 -0.28 18.99
CA SER A 120 6.82 -1.06 19.94
C SER A 120 5.94 -1.85 20.94
N ILE A 121 4.63 -1.77 20.83
CA ILE A 121 3.69 -2.73 21.39
C ILE A 121 3.64 -3.91 20.40
N ILE A 122 4.54 -4.85 20.57
CA ILE A 122 4.40 -6.21 19.99
C ILE A 122 2.97 -6.66 20.31
N PRO A 123 2.12 -6.95 19.32
CA PRO A 123 0.76 -7.39 19.61
C PRO A 123 0.81 -8.59 20.55
N GLU A 124 0.16 -8.52 21.70
CA GLU A 124 0.10 -9.62 22.67
C GLU A 124 -0.65 -10.84 22.10
N LYS A 125 -1.32 -10.67 20.97
CA LYS A 125 -2.12 -11.71 20.30
C LYS A 125 -1.77 -11.76 18.83
N SER A 126 -1.90 -12.95 18.26
CA SER A 126 -1.81 -13.12 16.80
C SER A 126 -2.97 -12.39 16.12
N LEU A 127 -2.67 -11.70 15.02
CA LEU A 127 -3.60 -10.88 14.26
C LEU A 127 -3.65 -11.36 12.81
N LEU A 128 -4.82 -11.33 12.23
CA LEU A 128 -5.05 -11.52 10.80
C LEU A 128 -5.47 -10.17 10.22
N TYR A 129 -4.71 -9.68 9.27
CA TYR A 129 -5.00 -8.42 8.59
C TYR A 129 -5.93 -8.62 7.39
N PRO A 130 -6.59 -7.58 6.92
CA PRO A 130 -7.39 -7.64 5.70
C PRO A 130 -6.58 -8.16 4.50
N ALA A 131 -7.22 -9.03 3.72
CA ALA A 131 -6.62 -9.55 2.49
C ALA A 131 -6.63 -8.49 1.39
N TYR A 132 -5.52 -8.35 0.65
CA TYR A 132 -5.43 -7.36 -0.44
C TYR A 132 -4.72 -7.94 -1.67
N PRO A 133 -5.00 -7.39 -2.87
CA PRO A 133 -6.11 -6.48 -3.16
C PRO A 133 -7.46 -7.17 -2.90
N ASN A 134 -8.49 -6.40 -2.56
CA ASN A 134 -9.85 -6.90 -2.42
C ASN A 134 -10.84 -5.89 -3.06
N PRO A 135 -11.46 -6.20 -4.21
CA PRO A 135 -11.48 -7.50 -4.92
C PRO A 135 -10.13 -7.92 -5.49
N PHE A 136 -9.85 -9.23 -5.54
CA PHE A 136 -8.63 -9.78 -6.12
C PHE A 136 -8.89 -10.51 -7.44
N ASN A 137 -7.86 -10.57 -8.29
CA ASN A 137 -7.86 -11.34 -9.52
C ASN A 137 -6.61 -12.22 -9.59
N GLY A 138 -6.82 -13.52 -9.41
CA GLY A 138 -5.79 -14.56 -9.51
C GLY A 138 -4.82 -14.65 -8.32
N LYS A 139 -4.50 -13.55 -7.63
CA LYS A 139 -3.62 -13.54 -6.47
C LYS A 139 -4.15 -12.60 -5.39
N VAL A 140 -4.07 -13.03 -4.14
CA VAL A 140 -4.39 -12.23 -2.96
C VAL A 140 -3.30 -12.42 -1.91
N THR A 141 -2.93 -11.37 -1.22
CA THR A 141 -2.06 -11.41 -0.06
C THR A 141 -2.92 -11.36 1.20
N ILE A 142 -2.64 -12.23 2.15
CA ILE A 142 -3.32 -12.30 3.44
C ILE A 142 -2.26 -12.15 4.53
N PRO A 143 -1.97 -10.91 5.00
CA PRO A 143 -0.94 -10.70 6.00
C PRO A 143 -1.40 -11.22 7.36
N LEU A 144 -0.48 -11.81 8.11
CA LEU A 144 -0.75 -12.24 9.47
C LEU A 144 0.44 -11.91 10.39
N TYR A 145 0.15 -11.62 11.64
CA TYR A 145 1.12 -11.47 12.71
C TYR A 145 0.96 -12.61 13.71
N LEU A 146 2.05 -13.28 14.05
CA LEU A 146 2.09 -14.33 15.07
C LEU A 146 2.75 -13.79 16.34
N SER A 147 2.03 -13.80 17.46
CA SER A 147 2.54 -13.34 18.75
C SER A 147 3.49 -14.34 19.42
N ASP A 148 3.32 -15.61 19.15
CA ASP A 148 4.13 -16.69 19.71
C ASP A 148 4.21 -17.90 18.74
N ARG A 149 4.98 -18.91 19.10
CA ARG A 149 5.15 -20.17 18.33
C ARG A 149 4.06 -21.20 18.59
N LYS A 150 2.85 -20.80 18.97
CA LYS A 150 1.78 -21.77 19.09
C LYS A 150 1.34 -22.27 17.73
N GLU A 151 1.04 -23.55 17.70
CA GLU A 151 0.43 -24.18 16.53
C GLU A 151 -0.92 -23.51 16.25
N SER A 152 -1.03 -22.90 15.08
CA SER A 152 -2.22 -22.24 14.57
C SER A 152 -2.44 -22.65 13.12
N SER A 153 -3.63 -22.47 12.60
CA SER A 153 -3.93 -22.73 11.20
C SER A 153 -4.76 -21.61 10.61
N LEU A 154 -4.43 -21.23 9.39
CA LEU A 154 -5.25 -20.36 8.55
C LEU A 154 -6.04 -21.25 7.58
N THR A 155 -7.36 -21.15 7.61
CA THR A 155 -8.23 -21.93 6.73
C THR A 155 -9.17 -21.00 5.97
N ILE A 156 -9.23 -21.16 4.65
CA ILE A 156 -10.09 -20.37 3.76
C ILE A 156 -11.24 -21.25 3.30
N TYR A 157 -12.45 -20.73 3.42
CA TYR A 157 -13.70 -21.39 3.00
C TYR A 157 -14.33 -20.66 1.83
N ASN A 158 -15.01 -21.39 0.96
CA ASN A 158 -15.91 -20.78 -0.01
C ASN A 158 -17.25 -20.42 0.66
N VAL A 159 -18.14 -19.78 -0.11
CA VAL A 159 -19.48 -19.37 0.37
C VAL A 159 -20.39 -20.53 0.77
N LEU A 160 -20.06 -21.75 0.40
CA LEU A 160 -20.75 -22.99 0.78
C LEU A 160 -20.15 -23.65 2.02
N GLY A 161 -19.15 -23.03 2.66
CA GLY A 161 -18.48 -23.58 3.84
C GLY A 161 -17.47 -24.69 3.54
N GLN A 162 -17.09 -24.91 2.30
CA GLN A 162 -16.09 -25.91 1.92
C GLN A 162 -14.69 -25.31 2.04
N ILE A 163 -13.76 -26.07 2.62
CA ILE A 163 -12.35 -25.66 2.71
C ILE A 163 -11.75 -25.64 1.30
N ILE A 164 -11.22 -24.48 0.89
CA ILE A 164 -10.50 -24.31 -0.37
C ILE A 164 -8.99 -24.20 -0.18
N PHE A 165 -8.55 -23.82 1.02
CA PHE A 165 -7.15 -23.75 1.39
C PHE A 165 -6.98 -23.89 2.90
N SER A 166 -5.90 -24.55 3.34
CA SER A 166 -5.51 -24.62 4.74
C SER A 166 -3.99 -24.60 4.86
N PHE A 167 -3.48 -23.79 5.76
CA PHE A 167 -2.06 -23.60 6.01
C PHE A 167 -1.78 -23.68 7.51
N SER A 168 -0.79 -24.49 7.93
CA SER A 168 -0.32 -24.57 9.31
C SER A 168 0.82 -23.57 9.55
N THR A 169 0.75 -22.84 10.65
CA THR A 169 1.78 -21.88 11.06
C THR A 169 2.91 -22.52 11.86
N GLU A 170 2.92 -23.84 12.02
CA GLU A 170 3.87 -24.60 12.86
C GLU A 170 5.35 -24.29 12.57
N HIS A 171 5.65 -23.95 11.31
CA HIS A 171 7.02 -23.66 10.87
C HIS A 171 7.35 -22.17 10.84
N LEU A 172 6.41 -21.29 11.20
CA LEU A 172 6.63 -19.86 11.22
C LEU A 172 7.17 -19.41 12.59
N ASN A 173 8.02 -18.41 12.56
CA ASN A 173 8.47 -17.72 13.77
C ASN A 173 7.45 -16.66 14.18
N PRO A 174 7.46 -16.18 15.46
CA PRO A 174 6.73 -14.97 15.81
C PRO A 174 7.13 -13.79 14.92
N GLY A 175 6.17 -12.97 14.54
CA GLY A 175 6.35 -11.84 13.66
C GLY A 175 5.35 -11.80 12.50
N GLU A 176 5.61 -10.95 11.53
CA GLU A 176 4.79 -10.76 10.34
C GLU A 176 5.10 -11.82 9.25
N HIS A 177 4.06 -12.24 8.54
CA HIS A 177 4.10 -13.24 7.45
C HIS A 177 3.14 -12.87 6.32
#